data_176cb114245a7e7d3ef98a1262635dc2
#
_entry.id   176cb114245a7e7d3ef98a1262635dc2
#
_cell.length_a   1.000
_cell.length_b   1.000
_cell.length_c   1.000
_cell.angle_alpha   90.00
_cell.angle_beta   90.00
_cell.angle_gamma   90.00
#
_symmetry.space_group_name_H-M   'P 1'
#
loop_
_entity.id
_entity.type
_entity.pdbx_description
1 polymer ?
#
loop_
_entity_poly.entity_id
_entity_poly.type
_entity_poly.pdbx_seq_one_letter_code
_entity_poly.pdbx_strand_id
1 'polypeptide(L)'
;MKILVLCYEYPPVGGGGGRVAASVAEGLVKNGHEVRVISAGLRHLPREAVGNGVRVFRPESFRKREDTCSVPEMALYLLTAFFPAWKMCRSWKPDVIHAHFVVPTGALAFALHLLTRIPYVLTAHLGDVPGGVPEQTDSLFRVLGPFIQPIWKKAASVTAVSGFVGDLAAKNCGVRSKVILNGVPMIAAPEVVRVGNPPRILMLGRLSVQKNPLLAVQALAQIQDLPWHFEVIGEGPLGASMKELVHSCGLADRVTFSGWLAAEGVSKRLELADVLLMTSTSEGLPMAGIEALKHGLAIAGSRIGGLSDVIEHGVNGLFSDLTPEDFAKSLRAMLADRERLEGMRRASLQKARAFNLPDRVRDYEDTLREAASRL
;
A
#
# COMPACT_ATOMS: atom_id res chain seq x y z
N MET A 1 17.50 6.05 -18.96
CA MET A 1 16.69 7.28 -18.88
C MET A 1 16.98 8.01 -17.57
N LYS A 2 16.75 9.32 -17.55
CA LYS A 2 16.70 10.14 -16.34
C LYS A 2 15.24 10.27 -15.89
N ILE A 3 14.92 9.81 -14.70
CA ILE A 3 13.54 9.73 -14.21
C ILE A 3 13.42 10.58 -12.95
N LEU A 4 12.55 11.60 -12.98
CA LEU A 4 12.21 12.39 -11.81
C LEU A 4 10.98 11.80 -11.14
N VAL A 5 11.15 11.20 -9.97
CA VAL A 5 10.05 10.68 -9.15
C VAL A 5 9.57 11.77 -8.21
N LEU A 6 8.27 12.02 -8.23
CA LEU A 6 7.60 12.90 -7.27
C LEU A 6 6.74 12.04 -6.35
N CYS A 7 7.08 12.03 -5.06
CA CYS A 7 6.34 11.26 -4.06
C CYS A 7 6.45 11.94 -2.70
N TYR A 8 5.38 12.56 -2.22
CA TYR A 8 5.38 13.27 -0.93
C TYR A 8 5.49 12.35 0.29
N GLU A 9 5.33 11.05 0.09
CA GLU A 9 5.42 9.98 1.09
C GLU A 9 6.58 9.01 0.83
N TYR A 10 7.76 9.49 0.49
CA TYR A 10 8.91 8.59 0.28
C TYR A 10 9.62 8.26 1.61
N PRO A 11 10.00 6.99 1.86
CA PRO A 11 10.59 6.56 3.13
C PRO A 11 11.76 7.43 3.63
N PRO A 12 11.83 7.60 4.97
CA PRO A 12 11.04 6.99 6.03
C PRO A 12 9.66 7.61 6.22
N VAL A 13 9.27 8.59 5.41
CA VAL A 13 8.00 9.31 5.47
C VAL A 13 6.90 8.52 4.78
N GLY A 14 5.71 8.46 5.39
CA GLY A 14 4.50 7.90 4.78
C GLY A 14 4.29 6.40 5.05
N GLY A 15 3.38 5.83 4.28
CA GLY A 15 2.89 4.47 4.43
C GLY A 15 3.24 3.53 3.27
N GLY A 16 2.29 2.65 2.95
CA GLY A 16 2.45 1.62 1.91
C GLY A 16 2.76 2.19 0.52
N GLY A 17 2.07 3.26 0.11
CA GLY A 17 2.28 3.88 -1.20
C GLY A 17 3.69 4.47 -1.38
N GLY A 18 4.24 5.06 -0.32
CA GLY A 18 5.62 5.54 -0.32
C GLY A 18 6.64 4.42 -0.46
N ARG A 19 6.40 3.28 0.20
CA ARG A 19 7.25 2.08 0.05
C ARG A 19 7.19 1.51 -1.36
N VAL A 20 6.02 1.52 -1.99
CA VAL A 20 5.88 1.13 -3.41
C VAL A 20 6.71 2.03 -4.30
N ALA A 21 6.60 3.37 -4.13
CA ALA A 21 7.38 4.33 -4.88
C ALA A 21 8.90 4.11 -4.72
N ALA A 22 9.36 3.80 -3.50
CA ALA A 22 10.76 3.50 -3.23
C ALA A 22 11.22 2.21 -3.92
N SER A 23 10.45 1.13 -3.78
CA SER A 23 10.79 -0.16 -4.41
C SER A 23 10.87 -0.06 -5.93
N VAL A 24 9.96 0.70 -6.55
CA VAL A 24 9.99 0.96 -8.00
C VAL A 24 11.20 1.81 -8.37
N ALA A 25 11.49 2.89 -7.64
CA ALA A 25 12.63 3.75 -7.90
C ALA A 25 13.98 3.00 -7.81
N GLU A 26 14.13 2.19 -6.77
CA GLU A 26 15.33 1.32 -6.58
C GLU A 26 15.44 0.26 -7.68
N GLY A 27 14.32 -0.33 -8.09
CA GLY A 27 14.29 -1.28 -9.19
C GLY A 27 14.69 -0.63 -10.52
N LEU A 28 14.23 0.57 -10.81
CA LEU A 28 14.61 1.33 -12.00
C LEU A 28 16.11 1.69 -11.98
N VAL A 29 16.70 2.00 -10.82
CA VAL A 29 18.16 2.20 -10.70
C VAL A 29 18.91 0.89 -11.01
N LYS A 30 18.45 -0.26 -10.51
CA LYS A 30 19.03 -1.57 -10.82
C LYS A 30 18.98 -1.90 -12.30
N ASN A 31 17.98 -1.41 -13.02
CA ASN A 31 17.82 -1.53 -14.47
C ASN A 31 18.67 -0.48 -15.26
N GLY A 32 19.53 0.30 -14.59
CA GLY A 32 20.46 1.24 -15.22
C GLY A 32 19.88 2.62 -15.51
N HIS A 33 18.78 3.02 -14.86
CA HIS A 33 18.23 4.37 -14.95
C HIS A 33 18.84 5.30 -13.89
N GLU A 34 18.97 6.59 -14.22
CA GLU A 34 19.29 7.63 -13.23
C GLU A 34 17.97 8.13 -12.62
N VAL A 35 17.79 7.89 -11.33
CA VAL A 35 16.53 8.23 -10.62
C VAL A 35 16.82 9.27 -9.54
N ARG A 36 16.06 10.38 -9.59
CA ARG A 36 16.01 11.37 -8.52
C ARG A 36 14.60 11.49 -7.98
N VAL A 37 14.49 11.61 -6.67
CA VAL A 37 13.20 11.69 -5.97
C VAL A 37 13.07 13.05 -5.31
N ILE A 38 11.90 13.68 -5.40
CA ILE A 38 11.51 14.83 -4.55
C ILE A 38 10.38 14.36 -3.64
N SER A 39 10.65 14.44 -2.33
CA SER A 39 9.72 14.01 -1.27
C SER A 39 9.50 15.11 -0.24
N ALA A 40 8.52 14.93 0.65
CA ALA A 40 8.33 15.82 1.78
C ALA A 40 9.50 15.71 2.78
N GLY A 41 9.97 16.85 3.27
CA GLY A 41 10.99 16.94 4.32
C GLY A 41 10.37 16.93 5.71
N LEU A 42 11.09 16.31 6.65
CA LEU A 42 10.86 16.43 8.10
C LEU A 42 12.10 17.07 8.73
N ARG A 43 11.94 17.83 9.82
CA ARG A 43 13.03 18.59 10.45
C ARG A 43 14.24 17.75 10.83
N HIS A 44 14.03 16.50 11.23
CA HIS A 44 15.11 15.57 11.63
C HIS A 44 15.73 14.79 10.47
N LEU A 45 15.14 14.86 9.26
CA LEU A 45 15.67 14.17 8.08
C LEU A 45 16.64 15.06 7.30
N PRO A 46 17.71 14.49 6.71
CA PRO A 46 18.60 15.22 5.84
C PRO A 46 17.87 15.72 4.59
N ARG A 47 18.18 16.93 4.16
CA ARG A 47 17.60 17.54 2.94
C ARG A 47 17.94 16.77 1.67
N GLU A 48 19.08 16.11 1.66
CA GLU A 48 19.49 15.20 0.60
C GLU A 48 19.99 13.89 1.20
N ALA A 49 19.68 12.78 0.54
CA ALA A 49 20.15 11.46 0.90
C ALA A 49 20.34 10.62 -0.36
N VAL A 50 21.22 9.64 -0.28
CA VAL A 50 21.40 8.61 -1.31
C VAL A 50 21.20 7.25 -0.65
N GLY A 51 20.29 6.45 -1.19
CA GLY A 51 20.03 5.09 -0.72
C GLY A 51 19.75 4.17 -1.90
N ASN A 52 20.38 3.01 -1.96
CA ASN A 52 20.21 2.02 -3.04
C ASN A 52 20.35 2.63 -4.46
N GLY A 53 21.25 3.63 -4.61
CA GLY A 53 21.48 4.35 -5.87
C GLY A 53 20.45 5.44 -6.19
N VAL A 54 19.37 5.58 -5.42
CA VAL A 54 18.35 6.62 -5.56
C VAL A 54 18.80 7.87 -4.81
N ARG A 55 18.79 9.03 -5.49
CA ARG A 55 19.08 10.32 -4.86
C ARG A 55 17.78 11.03 -4.48
N VAL A 56 17.55 11.22 -3.18
CA VAL A 56 16.32 11.78 -2.61
C VAL A 56 16.56 13.20 -2.12
N PHE A 57 15.73 14.14 -2.58
CA PHE A 57 15.71 15.54 -2.17
C PHE A 57 14.45 15.81 -1.34
N ARG A 58 14.62 16.42 -0.17
CA ARG A 58 13.54 16.70 0.78
C ARG A 58 13.46 18.21 1.07
N PRO A 59 12.79 19.00 0.22
CA PRO A 59 12.47 20.39 0.54
C PRO A 59 11.68 20.45 1.85
N GLU A 60 11.85 21.52 2.59
CA GLU A 60 11.15 21.71 3.86
C GLU A 60 9.65 21.80 3.62
N SER A 61 8.89 20.89 4.20
CA SER A 61 7.43 20.80 4.02
C SER A 61 6.65 21.12 5.30
N PHE A 62 7.37 21.43 6.39
CA PHE A 62 6.80 21.66 7.73
C PHE A 62 5.91 20.52 8.24
N ARG A 63 6.01 19.36 7.62
CA ARG A 63 5.33 18.16 8.04
C ARG A 63 5.78 17.77 9.47
N LYS A 64 4.81 17.42 10.33
CA LYS A 64 5.07 17.18 11.75
C LYS A 64 5.23 15.69 12.07
N ARG A 65 4.58 14.81 11.28
CA ARG A 65 4.52 13.37 11.55
C ARG A 65 4.93 12.57 10.31
N GLU A 66 5.57 11.43 10.53
CA GLU A 66 5.97 10.53 9.45
C GLU A 66 4.77 9.79 8.82
N ASP A 67 3.78 9.44 9.63
CA ASP A 67 2.68 8.54 9.30
C ASP A 67 1.42 9.23 8.78
N THR A 68 1.31 10.56 8.94
CA THR A 68 0.13 11.34 8.53
C THR A 68 0.54 12.67 7.92
N CYS A 69 -0.30 13.21 7.06
CA CYS A 69 -0.13 14.53 6.46
C CYS A 69 -1.48 15.25 6.40
N SER A 70 -1.51 16.50 6.83
CA SER A 70 -2.68 17.36 6.75
C SER A 70 -2.75 18.09 5.41
N VAL A 71 -3.94 18.57 5.01
CA VAL A 71 -4.12 19.34 3.77
C VAL A 71 -3.23 20.59 3.71
N PRO A 72 -3.08 21.39 4.78
CA PRO A 72 -2.14 22.51 4.79
C PRO A 72 -0.67 22.09 4.57
N GLU A 73 -0.25 20.97 5.14
CA GLU A 73 1.10 20.43 4.93
C GLU A 73 1.31 19.97 3.48
N MET A 74 0.28 19.39 2.85
CA MET A 74 0.32 19.06 1.41
C MET A 74 0.44 20.31 0.52
N ALA A 75 -0.32 21.37 0.84
CA ALA A 75 -0.23 22.64 0.12
C ALA A 75 1.16 23.28 0.28
N LEU A 76 1.71 23.23 1.48
CA LEU A 76 3.03 23.77 1.76
C LEU A 76 4.13 22.97 1.06
N TYR A 77 4.00 21.64 0.98
CA TYR A 77 4.87 20.79 0.16
C TYR A 77 4.86 21.24 -1.31
N LEU A 78 3.69 21.51 -1.89
CA LEU A 78 3.60 22.00 -3.28
C LEU A 78 4.42 23.27 -3.49
N LEU A 79 4.31 24.24 -2.58
CA LEU A 79 5.02 25.50 -2.67
C LEU A 79 6.53 25.33 -2.54
N THR A 80 6.97 24.56 -1.56
CA THR A 80 8.40 24.39 -1.26
C THR A 80 9.10 23.42 -2.21
N ALA A 81 8.41 22.42 -2.75
CA ALA A 81 8.94 21.46 -3.71
C ALA A 81 8.97 21.99 -5.14
N PHE A 82 8.13 22.98 -5.48
CA PHE A 82 8.01 23.49 -6.84
C PHE A 82 9.33 24.04 -7.41
N PHE A 83 9.95 24.95 -6.70
CA PHE A 83 11.18 25.59 -7.21
C PHE A 83 12.36 24.62 -7.34
N PRO A 84 12.68 23.77 -6.35
CA PRO A 84 13.68 22.72 -6.51
C PRO A 84 13.39 21.75 -7.66
N ALA A 85 12.12 21.33 -7.83
CA ALA A 85 11.70 20.45 -8.91
C ALA A 85 11.87 21.12 -10.28
N TRP A 86 11.43 22.36 -10.42
CA TRP A 86 11.59 23.15 -11.65
C TRP A 86 13.05 23.36 -12.01
N LYS A 87 13.90 23.74 -11.03
CA LYS A 87 15.36 23.87 -11.23
C LYS A 87 15.96 22.55 -11.69
N MET A 88 15.53 21.41 -11.11
CA MET A 88 15.98 20.08 -11.51
C MET A 88 15.55 19.74 -12.94
N CYS A 89 14.33 20.04 -13.34
CA CYS A 89 13.86 19.88 -14.71
C CYS A 89 14.68 20.70 -15.72
N ARG A 90 15.12 21.92 -15.34
CA ARG A 90 15.91 22.80 -16.22
C ARG A 90 17.38 22.39 -16.32
N SER A 91 18.00 21.98 -15.20
CA SER A 91 19.43 21.69 -15.12
C SER A 91 19.79 20.25 -15.44
N TRP A 92 19.03 19.30 -14.89
CA TRP A 92 19.28 17.87 -15.07
C TRP A 92 18.51 17.27 -16.26
N LYS A 93 17.38 17.89 -16.66
CA LYS A 93 16.54 17.53 -17.82
C LYS A 93 16.14 16.06 -17.79
N PRO A 94 15.22 15.67 -16.89
CA PRO A 94 14.68 14.30 -16.89
C PRO A 94 13.91 14.04 -18.18
N ASP A 95 13.96 12.78 -18.65
CA ASP A 95 13.21 12.33 -19.82
C ASP A 95 11.71 12.21 -19.51
N VAL A 96 11.37 11.90 -18.26
CA VAL A 96 9.99 11.68 -17.80
C VAL A 96 9.88 11.98 -16.30
N ILE A 97 8.69 12.44 -15.88
CA ILE A 97 8.32 12.58 -14.47
C ILE A 97 7.41 11.42 -14.09
N HIS A 98 7.70 10.73 -12.99
CA HIS A 98 6.83 9.71 -12.40
C HIS A 98 6.23 10.25 -11.10
N ALA A 99 4.94 10.59 -11.10
CA ALA A 99 4.24 11.09 -9.93
C ALA A 99 3.44 9.98 -9.25
N HIS A 100 3.73 9.74 -7.99
CA HIS A 100 2.90 8.89 -7.12
C HIS A 100 1.95 9.77 -6.34
N PHE A 101 0.68 9.41 -6.32
CA PHE A 101 -0.46 10.17 -5.81
C PHE A 101 -0.83 11.38 -6.68
N VAL A 102 -2.11 11.51 -6.94
CA VAL A 102 -2.67 12.60 -7.76
C VAL A 102 -2.55 13.93 -7.01
N VAL A 103 -2.81 13.92 -5.72
CA VAL A 103 -2.69 15.07 -4.82
C VAL A 103 -1.76 14.68 -3.66
N PRO A 104 -0.73 15.46 -3.37
CA PRO A 104 -0.32 16.73 -3.99
C PRO A 104 0.60 16.56 -5.22
N THR A 105 1.29 15.45 -5.38
CA THR A 105 2.41 15.27 -6.32
C THR A 105 2.02 15.33 -7.80
N GLY A 106 0.84 14.83 -8.17
CA GLY A 106 0.33 14.97 -9.53
C GLY A 106 0.08 16.44 -9.92
N ALA A 107 -0.36 17.27 -8.97
CA ALA A 107 -0.49 18.70 -9.21
C ALA A 107 0.89 19.36 -9.49
N LEU A 108 1.93 18.95 -8.76
CA LEU A 108 3.30 19.41 -9.03
C LEU A 108 3.79 18.93 -10.39
N ALA A 109 3.57 17.66 -10.75
CA ALA A 109 3.95 17.11 -12.05
C ALA A 109 3.26 17.85 -13.20
N PHE A 110 1.97 18.13 -13.07
CA PHE A 110 1.20 18.90 -14.05
C PHE A 110 1.74 20.31 -14.23
N ALA A 111 2.03 21.04 -13.15
CA ALA A 111 2.64 22.38 -13.22
C ALA A 111 4.01 22.36 -13.91
N LEU A 112 4.86 21.38 -13.60
CA LEU A 112 6.16 21.19 -14.24
C LEU A 112 6.01 20.86 -15.73
N HIS A 113 5.06 19.98 -16.09
CA HIS A 113 4.74 19.65 -17.48
C HIS A 113 4.34 20.89 -18.29
N LEU A 114 3.49 21.76 -17.75
CA LEU A 114 3.08 23.00 -18.44
C LEU A 114 4.27 23.92 -18.73
N LEU A 115 5.26 23.99 -17.83
CA LEU A 115 6.41 24.89 -17.95
C LEU A 115 7.58 24.30 -18.75
N THR A 116 7.73 22.97 -18.75
CA THR A 116 8.94 22.32 -19.31
C THR A 116 8.64 21.38 -20.47
N ARG A 117 7.36 21.06 -20.70
CA ARG A 117 6.89 20.04 -21.64
C ARG A 117 7.34 18.61 -21.34
N ILE A 118 8.07 18.35 -20.25
CA ILE A 118 8.46 17.01 -19.86
C ILE A 118 7.20 16.20 -19.58
N PRO A 119 7.00 15.02 -20.20
CA PRO A 119 5.82 14.19 -19.97
C PRO A 119 5.81 13.62 -18.55
N TYR A 120 4.63 13.33 -18.02
CA TYR A 120 4.51 12.67 -16.73
C TYR A 120 3.58 11.46 -16.77
N VAL A 121 3.96 10.43 -16.01
CA VAL A 121 3.15 9.27 -15.67
C VAL A 121 2.61 9.48 -14.26
N LEU A 122 1.32 9.22 -14.08
CA LEU A 122 0.63 9.37 -12.82
C LEU A 122 0.23 8.00 -12.27
N THR A 123 0.71 7.64 -11.09
CA THR A 123 0.31 6.40 -10.39
C THR A 123 -0.70 6.72 -9.31
N ALA A 124 -1.92 6.22 -9.49
CA ALA A 124 -3.01 6.31 -8.53
C ALA A 124 -2.91 5.19 -7.49
N HIS A 125 -3.07 5.56 -6.20
CA HIS A 125 -3.14 4.61 -5.09
C HIS A 125 -4.61 4.38 -4.67
N LEU A 126 -5.06 4.76 -3.49
CA LEU A 126 -6.48 4.69 -3.13
C LEU A 126 -7.00 6.03 -2.63
N GLY A 127 -6.31 6.60 -1.64
CA GLY A 127 -6.73 7.82 -0.98
C GLY A 127 -6.71 9.06 -1.85
N ASP A 128 -6.10 8.97 -3.02
CA ASP A 128 -5.98 10.04 -4.02
C ASP A 128 -6.97 9.90 -5.19
N VAL A 129 -7.85 8.89 -5.14
CA VAL A 129 -8.94 8.70 -6.11
C VAL A 129 -10.28 8.97 -5.42
N PRO A 130 -11.16 9.82 -6.00
CA PRO A 130 -12.48 10.07 -5.43
C PRO A 130 -13.27 8.78 -5.21
N GLY A 131 -13.86 8.61 -4.03
CA GLY A 131 -14.59 7.40 -3.63
C GLY A 131 -13.70 6.24 -3.14
N GLY A 132 -12.38 6.42 -3.07
CA GLY A 132 -11.46 5.41 -2.53
C GLY A 132 -11.50 5.30 -1.01
N VAL A 133 -11.51 6.44 -0.32
CA VAL A 133 -11.65 6.54 1.14
C VAL A 133 -12.63 7.68 1.44
N PRO A 134 -13.96 7.45 1.27
CA PRO A 134 -14.96 8.50 1.32
C PRO A 134 -14.93 9.31 2.60
N GLU A 135 -14.74 8.65 3.76
CA GLU A 135 -14.74 9.29 5.06
C GLU A 135 -13.60 10.31 5.25
N GLN A 136 -12.53 10.19 4.47
CA GLN A 136 -11.33 11.03 4.61
C GLN A 136 -11.19 12.06 3.49
N THR A 137 -11.63 11.74 2.27
CA THR A 137 -11.23 12.50 1.07
C THR A 137 -12.38 13.07 0.24
N ASP A 138 -13.61 12.61 0.39
CA ASP A 138 -14.73 13.04 -0.47
C ASP A 138 -15.03 14.54 -0.39
N SER A 139 -14.96 15.14 0.81
CA SER A 139 -15.15 16.57 0.98
C SER A 139 -14.07 17.39 0.23
N LEU A 140 -12.83 16.92 0.27
CA LEU A 140 -11.70 17.54 -0.42
C LEU A 140 -11.87 17.42 -1.94
N PHE A 141 -12.23 16.24 -2.44
CA PHE A 141 -12.43 16.01 -3.87
C PHE A 141 -13.65 16.75 -4.44
N ARG A 142 -14.69 16.98 -3.65
CA ARG A 142 -15.85 17.79 -4.06
C ARG A 142 -15.44 19.23 -4.38
N VAL A 143 -14.54 19.80 -3.58
CA VAL A 143 -14.04 21.17 -3.78
C VAL A 143 -12.94 21.22 -4.85
N LEU A 144 -12.01 20.30 -4.84
CA LEU A 144 -10.84 20.30 -5.73
C LEU A 144 -11.10 19.63 -7.10
N GLY A 145 -12.24 18.96 -7.29
CA GLY A 145 -12.55 18.17 -8.49
C GLY A 145 -12.25 18.89 -9.81
N PRO A 146 -12.72 20.14 -10.05
CA PRO A 146 -12.42 20.88 -11.28
C PRO A 146 -10.93 21.12 -11.53
N PHE A 147 -10.14 21.28 -10.47
CA PHE A 147 -8.70 21.54 -10.55
C PHE A 147 -7.88 20.24 -10.71
N ILE A 148 -8.43 19.10 -10.29
CA ILE A 148 -7.77 17.80 -10.36
C ILE A 148 -7.97 17.15 -11.73
N GLN A 149 -9.08 17.39 -12.40
CA GLN A 149 -9.39 16.84 -13.72
C GLN A 149 -8.29 17.05 -14.79
N PRO A 150 -7.69 18.26 -14.94
CA PRO A 150 -6.58 18.45 -15.86
C PRO A 150 -5.35 17.61 -15.54
N ILE A 151 -5.08 17.33 -14.24
CA ILE A 151 -3.96 16.51 -13.80
C ILE A 151 -4.09 15.09 -14.37
N TRP A 152 -5.28 14.50 -14.28
CA TRP A 152 -5.58 13.19 -14.86
C TRP A 152 -5.47 13.18 -16.39
N LYS A 153 -6.12 14.13 -17.06
CA LYS A 153 -6.26 14.15 -18.51
C LYS A 153 -4.98 14.52 -19.27
N LYS A 154 -4.06 15.25 -18.65
CA LYS A 154 -2.81 15.68 -19.28
C LYS A 154 -1.63 14.75 -18.97
N ALA A 155 -1.83 13.74 -18.12
CA ALA A 155 -0.83 12.69 -17.91
C ALA A 155 -0.59 11.94 -19.25
N ALA A 156 0.66 11.70 -19.58
CA ALA A 156 1.03 10.89 -20.75
C ALA A 156 0.54 9.44 -20.60
N SER A 157 0.51 8.96 -19.36
CA SER A 157 -0.11 7.70 -18.96
C SER A 157 -0.57 7.78 -17.52
N VAL A 158 -1.65 7.06 -17.20
CA VAL A 158 -2.13 6.85 -15.84
C VAL A 158 -1.97 5.37 -15.50
N THR A 159 -1.40 5.07 -14.34
CA THR A 159 -1.34 3.73 -13.79
C THR A 159 -2.14 3.63 -12.50
N ALA A 160 -2.66 2.45 -12.21
CA ALA A 160 -3.37 2.16 -10.97
C ALA A 160 -2.76 0.92 -10.30
N VAL A 161 -2.65 0.94 -8.98
CA VAL A 161 -2.00 -0.14 -8.21
C VAL A 161 -2.84 -1.42 -8.11
N SER A 162 -4.11 -1.38 -8.51
CA SER A 162 -5.04 -2.52 -8.50
C SER A 162 -6.15 -2.33 -9.54
N GLY A 163 -6.84 -3.41 -9.89
CA GLY A 163 -8.03 -3.34 -10.74
C GLY A 163 -9.09 -2.42 -10.14
N PHE A 164 -9.35 -2.55 -8.84
CA PHE A 164 -10.31 -1.71 -8.13
C PHE A 164 -10.00 -0.21 -8.20
N VAL A 165 -8.74 0.19 -7.98
CA VAL A 165 -8.32 1.61 -8.11
C VAL A 165 -8.45 2.09 -9.54
N GLY A 166 -8.17 1.23 -10.53
CA GLY A 166 -8.36 1.52 -11.95
C GLY A 166 -9.82 1.78 -12.30
N ASP A 167 -10.74 0.95 -11.81
CA ASP A 167 -12.19 1.09 -12.02
C ASP A 167 -12.73 2.36 -11.36
N LEU A 168 -12.26 2.68 -10.14
CA LEU A 168 -12.59 3.95 -9.48
C LEU A 168 -12.12 5.17 -10.27
N ALA A 169 -10.89 5.14 -10.80
CA ALA A 169 -10.36 6.23 -11.64
C ALA A 169 -11.16 6.37 -12.94
N ALA A 170 -11.53 5.27 -13.58
CA ALA A 170 -12.37 5.28 -14.76
C ALA A 170 -13.76 5.86 -14.48
N LYS A 171 -14.40 5.41 -13.40
CA LYS A 171 -15.74 5.83 -13.00
C LYS A 171 -15.80 7.30 -12.57
N ASN A 172 -14.87 7.73 -11.70
CA ASN A 172 -14.97 9.00 -11.00
C ASN A 172 -14.14 10.13 -11.63
N CYS A 173 -13.10 9.77 -12.42
CA CYS A 173 -12.22 10.73 -13.08
C CYS A 173 -12.29 10.67 -14.61
N GLY A 174 -13.00 9.68 -15.20
CA GLY A 174 -13.16 9.53 -16.64
C GLY A 174 -11.85 9.22 -17.37
N VAL A 175 -10.90 8.54 -16.71
CA VAL A 175 -9.59 8.19 -17.29
C VAL A 175 -9.37 6.67 -17.24
N ARG A 176 -8.85 6.12 -18.33
CA ARG A 176 -8.39 4.73 -18.34
C ARG A 176 -6.99 4.66 -17.77
N SER A 177 -6.75 3.69 -16.91
CA SER A 177 -5.44 3.43 -16.33
C SER A 177 -4.91 2.05 -16.74
N LYS A 178 -3.60 1.93 -16.86
CA LYS A 178 -2.92 0.64 -16.94
C LYS A 178 -2.76 0.12 -15.50
N VAL A 179 -3.30 -1.06 -15.23
CA VAL A 179 -3.13 -1.68 -13.89
C VAL A 179 -1.72 -2.25 -13.79
N ILE A 180 -0.95 -1.75 -12.84
CA ILE A 180 0.36 -2.27 -12.46
C ILE A 180 0.31 -2.55 -10.95
N LEU A 181 0.21 -3.81 -10.59
CA LEU A 181 0.09 -4.24 -9.20
C LEU A 181 1.32 -3.82 -8.39
N ASN A 182 1.16 -3.58 -7.10
CA ASN A 182 2.30 -3.40 -6.21
C ASN A 182 3.17 -4.67 -6.20
N GLY A 183 4.48 -4.49 -6.14
CA GLY A 183 5.44 -5.60 -6.11
C GLY A 183 6.17 -5.72 -4.78
N VAL A 184 6.56 -6.94 -4.45
CA VAL A 184 7.47 -7.25 -3.35
C VAL A 184 8.63 -8.13 -3.83
N PRO A 185 9.82 -8.03 -3.22
CA PRO A 185 10.88 -9.01 -3.46
C PRO A 185 10.40 -10.39 -3.04
N MET A 186 10.46 -11.37 -3.96
CA MET A 186 10.09 -12.73 -3.63
C MET A 186 11.15 -13.39 -2.73
N ILE A 187 10.71 -14.32 -1.92
CA ILE A 187 11.55 -15.19 -1.10
C ILE A 187 11.45 -16.63 -1.63
N ALA A 188 12.39 -17.49 -1.23
CA ALA A 188 12.26 -18.92 -1.49
C ALA A 188 10.97 -19.44 -0.82
N ALA A 189 10.17 -20.16 -1.61
CA ALA A 189 8.98 -20.79 -1.04
C ALA A 189 9.39 -21.88 -0.04
N PRO A 190 8.66 -22.04 1.07
CA PRO A 190 8.93 -23.15 2.00
C PRO A 190 8.75 -24.49 1.28
N GLU A 191 9.63 -25.44 1.54
CA GLU A 191 9.56 -26.78 0.97
C GLU A 191 8.28 -27.53 1.41
N VAL A 192 7.84 -27.26 2.63
CA VAL A 192 6.66 -27.88 3.23
C VAL A 192 5.77 -26.82 3.85
N VAL A 193 4.52 -26.79 3.44
CA VAL A 193 3.49 -25.95 4.06
C VAL A 193 2.73 -26.79 5.07
N ARG A 194 2.87 -26.45 6.34
CA ARG A 194 2.14 -27.07 7.45
C ARG A 194 1.48 -26.02 8.32
N VAL A 195 0.28 -26.33 8.80
CA VAL A 195 -0.43 -25.47 9.75
C VAL A 195 0.14 -25.70 11.16
N GLY A 196 0.31 -24.63 11.91
CA GLY A 196 0.73 -24.68 13.31
C GLY A 196 -0.25 -25.43 14.23
N ASN A 197 0.18 -25.77 15.42
CA ASN A 197 -0.68 -26.32 16.45
C ASN A 197 -0.42 -25.61 17.80
N PRO A 198 -1.30 -24.69 18.23
CA PRO A 198 -2.49 -24.20 17.53
C PRO A 198 -2.18 -23.39 16.26
N PRO A 199 -3.15 -23.27 15.32
CA PRO A 199 -3.01 -22.37 14.17
C PRO A 199 -2.79 -20.92 14.60
N ARG A 200 -1.92 -20.20 13.88
CA ARG A 200 -1.56 -18.81 14.17
C ARG A 200 -2.23 -17.85 13.20
N ILE A 201 -3.03 -16.96 13.74
CA ILE A 201 -3.69 -15.88 13.02
C ILE A 201 -2.88 -14.60 13.26
N LEU A 202 -2.68 -13.81 12.23
CA LEU A 202 -1.91 -12.58 12.31
C LEU A 202 -2.72 -11.41 11.75
N MET A 203 -2.68 -10.26 12.43
CA MET A 203 -3.10 -8.97 11.90
C MET A 203 -1.88 -8.07 11.76
N LEU A 204 -1.70 -7.45 10.60
CA LEU A 204 -0.55 -6.61 10.30
C LEU A 204 -1.00 -5.23 9.78
N GLY A 205 -0.59 -4.18 10.46
CA GLY A 205 -0.79 -2.80 10.01
C GLY A 205 -1.16 -1.83 11.13
N ARG A 206 -1.48 -0.58 10.73
CA ARG A 206 -1.85 0.47 11.67
C ARG A 206 -3.20 0.16 12.31
N LEU A 207 -3.32 0.25 13.62
CA LEU A 207 -4.57 0.04 14.36
C LEU A 207 -5.46 1.28 14.27
N SER A 208 -6.10 1.46 13.12
CA SER A 208 -6.95 2.61 12.76
C SER A 208 -8.38 2.17 12.44
N VAL A 209 -9.30 3.14 12.33
CA VAL A 209 -10.68 2.90 11.92
C VAL A 209 -10.75 2.17 10.59
N GLN A 210 -9.91 2.56 9.62
CA GLN A 210 -9.84 1.92 8.31
C GLN A 210 -9.48 0.42 8.39
N LYS A 211 -8.59 0.02 9.30
CA LYS A 211 -8.18 -1.38 9.49
C LYS A 211 -9.14 -2.17 10.37
N ASN A 212 -10.03 -1.47 11.08
CA ASN A 212 -11.11 -2.01 11.92
C ASN A 212 -10.69 -3.18 12.84
N PRO A 213 -9.66 -2.97 13.71
CA PRO A 213 -9.10 -4.05 14.52
C PRO A 213 -10.08 -4.61 15.57
N LEU A 214 -11.09 -3.84 15.97
CA LEU A 214 -12.08 -4.29 16.94
C LEU A 214 -12.96 -5.41 16.38
N LEU A 215 -13.30 -5.36 15.09
CA LEU A 215 -14.03 -6.41 14.40
C LEU A 215 -13.28 -7.76 14.43
N ALA A 216 -11.95 -7.74 14.32
CA ALA A 216 -11.14 -8.95 14.43
C ALA A 216 -11.29 -9.62 15.80
N VAL A 217 -11.26 -8.85 16.89
CA VAL A 217 -11.45 -9.36 18.25
C VAL A 217 -12.87 -9.90 18.45
N GLN A 218 -13.89 -9.17 17.98
CA GLN A 218 -15.28 -9.60 18.07
C GLN A 218 -15.56 -10.91 17.32
N ALA A 219 -14.93 -11.11 16.15
CA ALA A 219 -15.03 -12.35 15.40
C ALA A 219 -14.34 -13.52 16.13
N LEU A 220 -13.13 -13.30 16.64
CA LEU A 220 -12.36 -14.30 17.38
C LEU A 220 -13.05 -14.72 18.69
N ALA A 221 -13.76 -13.79 19.34
CA ALA A 221 -14.56 -14.09 20.53
C ALA A 221 -15.69 -15.09 20.28
N GLN A 222 -16.17 -15.25 19.03
CA GLN A 222 -17.22 -16.21 18.66
C GLN A 222 -16.70 -17.61 18.32
N ILE A 223 -15.37 -17.80 18.29
CA ILE A 223 -14.73 -19.09 17.97
C ILE A 223 -13.74 -19.54 19.06
N GLN A 224 -14.03 -19.25 20.32
CA GLN A 224 -13.19 -19.63 21.46
C GLN A 224 -13.10 -21.14 21.68
N ASP A 225 -14.07 -21.88 21.18
CA ASP A 225 -14.11 -23.35 21.19
C ASP A 225 -13.03 -24.00 20.30
N LEU A 226 -12.45 -23.25 19.34
CA LEU A 226 -11.36 -23.74 18.50
C LEU A 226 -9.99 -23.36 19.07
N PRO A 227 -8.95 -24.19 18.84
CA PRO A 227 -7.57 -23.83 19.18
C PRO A 227 -7.03 -22.84 18.16
N TRP A 228 -6.58 -21.65 18.59
CA TRP A 228 -5.89 -20.65 17.78
C TRP A 228 -5.07 -19.73 18.67
N HIS A 229 -4.07 -19.08 18.09
CA HIS A 229 -3.36 -17.96 18.68
C HIS A 229 -3.43 -16.76 17.73
N PHE A 230 -3.64 -15.56 18.27
CA PHE A 230 -3.73 -14.33 17.48
C PHE A 230 -2.60 -13.36 17.82
N GLU A 231 -1.86 -12.92 16.81
CA GLU A 231 -0.81 -11.92 16.97
C GLU A 231 -1.15 -10.65 16.21
N VAL A 232 -1.00 -9.51 16.88
CA VAL A 232 -1.24 -8.17 16.34
C VAL A 232 0.07 -7.45 16.20
N ILE A 233 0.46 -7.13 14.95
CA ILE A 233 1.68 -6.38 14.63
C ILE A 233 1.29 -5.00 14.12
N GLY A 234 1.67 -3.98 14.84
CA GLY A 234 1.41 -2.58 14.55
C GLY A 234 0.84 -1.83 15.74
N GLU A 235 0.76 -0.53 15.57
CA GLU A 235 0.26 0.41 16.56
C GLU A 235 -0.75 1.37 15.93
N GLY A 236 -1.49 2.11 16.73
CA GLY A 236 -2.43 3.09 16.23
C GLY A 236 -3.46 3.54 17.25
N PRO A 237 -4.35 4.47 16.85
CA PRO A 237 -5.31 5.10 17.75
C PRO A 237 -6.24 4.11 18.47
N LEU A 238 -6.56 2.98 17.82
CA LEU A 238 -7.46 1.96 18.38
C LEU A 238 -6.73 0.88 19.20
N GLY A 239 -5.41 0.99 19.41
CA GLY A 239 -4.64 0.00 20.13
C GLY A 239 -5.09 -0.21 21.59
N ALA A 240 -5.38 0.88 22.32
CA ALA A 240 -5.89 0.80 23.69
C ALA A 240 -7.28 0.12 23.74
N SER A 241 -8.20 0.57 22.90
CA SER A 241 -9.56 0.00 22.82
C SER A 241 -9.55 -1.48 22.40
N MET A 242 -8.62 -1.87 21.51
CA MET A 242 -8.45 -3.27 21.11
C MET A 242 -7.98 -4.15 22.29
N LYS A 243 -7.00 -3.68 23.09
CA LYS A 243 -6.52 -4.38 24.28
C LYS A 243 -7.62 -4.55 25.34
N GLU A 244 -8.38 -3.49 25.56
CA GLU A 244 -9.51 -3.51 26.49
C GLU A 244 -10.60 -4.50 26.04
N LEU A 245 -10.92 -4.53 24.73
CA LEU A 245 -11.86 -5.48 24.17
C LEU A 245 -11.36 -6.94 24.26
N VAL A 246 -10.07 -7.19 24.02
CA VAL A 246 -9.45 -8.51 24.24
C VAL A 246 -9.63 -8.98 25.68
N HIS A 247 -9.42 -8.09 26.64
CA HIS A 247 -9.60 -8.40 28.06
C HIS A 247 -11.06 -8.68 28.42
N SER A 248 -12.00 -7.84 27.96
CA SER A 248 -13.43 -8.03 28.23
C SER A 248 -14.03 -9.28 27.60
N CYS A 249 -13.46 -9.74 26.46
CA CYS A 249 -13.84 -11.00 25.82
C CYS A 249 -13.16 -12.25 26.42
N GLY A 250 -12.27 -12.11 27.42
CA GLY A 250 -11.54 -13.23 28.02
C GLY A 250 -10.50 -13.88 27.10
N LEU A 251 -9.91 -13.09 26.19
CA LEU A 251 -8.97 -13.59 25.15
C LEU A 251 -7.50 -13.30 25.49
N ALA A 252 -7.20 -12.77 26.68
CA ALA A 252 -5.86 -12.27 27.04
C ALA A 252 -4.74 -13.31 26.84
N ASP A 253 -4.99 -14.58 27.16
CA ASP A 253 -4.01 -15.67 27.06
C ASP A 253 -3.77 -16.15 25.62
N ARG A 254 -4.61 -15.71 24.65
CA ARG A 254 -4.58 -16.15 23.26
C ARG A 254 -4.16 -15.05 22.29
N VAL A 255 -3.99 -13.81 22.77
CA VAL A 255 -3.69 -12.63 21.96
C VAL A 255 -2.36 -12.00 22.36
N THR A 256 -1.46 -11.86 21.43
CA THR A 256 -0.17 -11.18 21.62
C THR A 256 -0.16 -9.84 20.84
N PHE A 257 0.26 -8.78 21.50
CA PHE A 257 0.50 -7.47 20.87
C PHE A 257 2.00 -7.24 20.75
N SER A 258 2.53 -7.34 19.53
CA SER A 258 3.96 -7.18 19.25
C SER A 258 4.40 -5.74 18.98
N GLY A 259 3.44 -4.80 18.94
CA GLY A 259 3.74 -3.40 18.63
C GLY A 259 4.27 -3.21 17.21
N TRP A 260 5.03 -2.13 17.00
CA TRP A 260 5.68 -1.89 15.72
C TRP A 260 6.95 -2.75 15.58
N LEU A 261 7.09 -3.40 14.43
CA LEU A 261 8.27 -4.21 14.10
C LEU A 261 8.92 -3.69 12.81
N ALA A 262 10.26 -3.78 12.74
CA ALA A 262 10.98 -3.59 11.48
C ALA A 262 10.67 -4.71 10.48
N ALA A 263 10.93 -4.47 9.19
CA ALA A 263 10.56 -5.39 8.10
C ALA A 263 11.05 -6.83 8.31
N GLU A 264 12.26 -7.01 8.82
CA GLU A 264 12.81 -8.34 9.14
C GLU A 264 12.02 -9.04 10.27
N GLY A 265 11.63 -8.29 11.31
CA GLY A 265 10.79 -8.80 12.39
C GLY A 265 9.41 -9.21 11.90
N VAL A 266 8.81 -8.41 11.02
CA VAL A 266 7.53 -8.74 10.37
C VAL A 266 7.66 -10.03 9.54
N SER A 267 8.72 -10.17 8.73
CA SER A 267 8.95 -11.36 7.91
C SER A 267 9.04 -12.64 8.77
N LYS A 268 9.79 -12.60 9.88
CA LYS A 268 9.89 -13.72 10.83
C LYS A 268 8.54 -14.12 11.44
N ARG A 269 7.65 -13.15 11.67
CA ARG A 269 6.30 -13.45 12.19
C ARG A 269 5.38 -14.01 11.12
N LEU A 270 5.47 -13.50 9.89
CA LEU A 270 4.74 -14.05 8.76
C LEU A 270 5.12 -15.50 8.45
N GLU A 271 6.41 -15.86 8.57
CA GLU A 271 6.89 -17.25 8.40
C GLU A 271 6.25 -18.24 9.38
N LEU A 272 5.89 -17.76 10.56
CA LEU A 272 5.29 -18.57 11.62
C LEU A 272 3.76 -18.58 11.62
N ALA A 273 3.13 -17.71 10.83
CA ALA A 273 1.68 -17.55 10.80
C ALA A 273 1.03 -18.44 9.72
N ASP A 274 -0.24 -18.74 9.92
CA ASP A 274 -1.04 -19.57 9.02
C ASP A 274 -2.08 -18.76 8.26
N VAL A 275 -2.68 -17.77 8.94
CA VAL A 275 -3.77 -16.95 8.41
C VAL A 275 -3.46 -15.48 8.65
N LEU A 276 -3.60 -14.64 7.60
CA LEU A 276 -3.70 -13.20 7.76
C LEU A 276 -5.16 -12.80 7.88
N LEU A 277 -5.51 -12.09 8.95
CA LEU A 277 -6.85 -11.55 9.18
C LEU A 277 -6.88 -10.06 8.80
N MET A 278 -7.73 -9.71 7.84
CA MET A 278 -7.85 -8.36 7.28
C MET A 278 -9.30 -7.87 7.36
N THR A 279 -9.62 -7.13 8.41
CA THR A 279 -10.96 -6.59 8.69
C THR A 279 -11.16 -5.16 8.17
N SER A 280 -10.33 -4.73 7.21
CA SER A 280 -10.30 -3.35 6.69
C SER A 280 -11.63 -2.95 6.04
N THR A 281 -12.01 -1.68 6.19
CA THR A 281 -13.18 -1.08 5.52
C THR A 281 -12.86 -0.58 4.11
N SER A 282 -11.60 -0.27 3.83
CA SER A 282 -11.13 0.14 2.50
C SER A 282 -9.65 -0.20 2.30
N GLU A 283 -9.30 -0.67 1.09
CA GLU A 283 -7.92 -0.97 0.66
C GLU A 283 -7.77 -0.68 -0.83
N GLY A 284 -6.60 -0.13 -1.22
CA GLY A 284 -6.24 0.02 -2.64
C GLY A 284 -5.64 -1.27 -3.22
N LEU A 285 -4.49 -1.64 -2.70
CA LEU A 285 -3.85 -2.94 -2.81
C LEU A 285 -2.96 -3.11 -1.57
N PRO A 286 -3.38 -3.89 -0.58
CA PRO A 286 -2.71 -3.91 0.72
C PRO A 286 -1.37 -4.65 0.67
N MET A 287 -0.29 -3.94 0.99
CA MET A 287 1.05 -4.52 1.08
C MET A 287 1.10 -5.69 2.08
N ALA A 288 0.36 -5.60 3.19
CA ALA A 288 0.25 -6.68 4.17
C ALA A 288 -0.29 -7.98 3.55
N GLY A 289 -1.29 -7.86 2.67
CA GLY A 289 -1.85 -9.01 1.93
C GLY A 289 -0.81 -9.64 0.99
N ILE A 290 -0.08 -8.81 0.24
CA ILE A 290 0.97 -9.31 -0.67
C ILE A 290 2.12 -9.98 0.11
N GLU A 291 2.54 -9.37 1.22
CA GLU A 291 3.55 -9.96 2.11
C GLU A 291 3.08 -11.32 2.68
N ALA A 292 1.81 -11.42 3.07
CA ALA A 292 1.23 -12.67 3.54
C ALA A 292 1.21 -13.76 2.45
N LEU A 293 0.81 -13.40 1.21
CA LEU A 293 0.85 -14.33 0.08
C LEU A 293 2.25 -14.90 -0.15
N LYS A 294 3.27 -14.04 -0.11
CA LYS A 294 4.66 -14.41 -0.30
C LYS A 294 5.17 -15.41 0.75
N HIS A 295 4.65 -15.33 1.97
CA HIS A 295 4.95 -16.25 3.07
C HIS A 295 3.98 -17.45 3.13
N GLY A 296 3.04 -17.56 2.18
CA GLY A 296 2.11 -18.67 2.12
C GLY A 296 1.07 -18.65 3.24
N LEU A 297 0.56 -17.49 3.65
CA LEU A 297 -0.57 -17.41 4.56
C LEU A 297 -1.88 -17.47 3.77
N ALA A 298 -2.86 -18.17 4.29
CA ALA A 298 -4.23 -18.01 3.84
C ALA A 298 -4.78 -16.65 4.32
N ILE A 299 -5.73 -16.06 3.60
CA ILE A 299 -6.25 -14.73 3.96
C ILE A 299 -7.74 -14.79 4.29
N ALA A 300 -8.11 -14.39 5.51
CA ALA A 300 -9.49 -14.06 5.87
C ALA A 300 -9.67 -12.56 5.75
N GLY A 301 -10.43 -12.08 4.77
CA GLY A 301 -10.50 -10.67 4.45
C GLY A 301 -11.88 -10.13 4.18
N SER A 302 -12.08 -8.84 4.41
CA SER A 302 -13.32 -8.13 4.09
C SER A 302 -13.63 -8.22 2.59
N ARG A 303 -14.91 -8.28 2.25
CA ARG A 303 -15.39 -8.21 0.86
C ARG A 303 -15.35 -6.77 0.36
N ILE A 304 -14.15 -6.26 0.10
CA ILE A 304 -13.91 -4.91 -0.43
C ILE A 304 -13.02 -4.97 -1.67
N GLY A 305 -13.15 -3.96 -2.55
CA GLY A 305 -12.56 -3.98 -3.88
C GLY A 305 -11.05 -4.23 -3.90
N GLY A 306 -10.28 -3.54 -3.06
CA GLY A 306 -8.81 -3.67 -3.03
C GLY A 306 -8.27 -5.03 -2.56
N LEU A 307 -9.10 -5.88 -1.97
CA LEU A 307 -8.72 -7.25 -1.59
C LEU A 307 -8.95 -8.28 -2.70
N SER A 308 -9.71 -7.95 -3.74
CA SER A 308 -9.98 -8.87 -4.86
C SER A 308 -8.74 -9.27 -5.67
N ASP A 309 -7.69 -8.44 -5.65
CA ASP A 309 -6.43 -8.78 -6.31
C ASP A 309 -5.58 -9.76 -5.47
N VAL A 310 -5.75 -9.78 -4.15
CA VAL A 310 -4.97 -10.67 -3.23
C VAL A 310 -5.73 -11.92 -2.81
N ILE A 311 -7.06 -11.87 -2.74
CA ILE A 311 -7.89 -13.02 -2.33
C ILE A 311 -8.66 -13.58 -3.53
N GLU A 312 -8.50 -14.87 -3.76
CA GLU A 312 -9.37 -15.68 -4.60
C GLU A 312 -10.22 -16.55 -3.67
N HIS A 313 -11.51 -16.19 -3.57
CA HIS A 313 -12.42 -16.77 -2.60
C HIS A 313 -12.54 -18.30 -2.75
N GLY A 314 -12.31 -19.02 -1.66
CA GLY A 314 -12.32 -20.48 -1.62
C GLY A 314 -11.00 -21.13 -2.06
N VAL A 315 -10.08 -20.40 -2.68
CA VAL A 315 -8.80 -20.91 -3.21
C VAL A 315 -7.64 -20.61 -2.28
N ASN A 316 -7.34 -19.32 -2.01
CA ASN A 316 -6.26 -18.91 -1.12
C ASN A 316 -6.75 -18.14 0.11
N GLY A 317 -8.05 -18.00 0.28
CA GLY A 317 -8.66 -17.30 1.39
C GLY A 317 -10.18 -17.24 1.30
N LEU A 318 -10.79 -16.58 2.26
CA LEU A 318 -12.23 -16.36 2.30
C LEU A 318 -12.54 -14.89 2.46
N PHE A 319 -13.54 -14.41 1.70
CA PHE A 319 -14.15 -13.10 1.92
C PHE A 319 -15.24 -13.19 2.99
N SER A 320 -15.30 -12.15 3.81
CA SER A 320 -16.35 -11.93 4.82
C SER A 320 -16.95 -10.54 4.66
N ASP A 321 -18.23 -10.41 4.94
CA ASP A 321 -18.87 -9.13 5.12
C ASP A 321 -18.36 -8.50 6.44
N LEU A 322 -18.50 -7.19 6.60
CA LEU A 322 -17.94 -6.45 7.74
C LEU A 322 -18.78 -6.67 9.03
N THR A 323 -19.03 -7.93 9.37
CA THR A 323 -19.71 -8.34 10.61
C THR A 323 -18.87 -9.37 11.38
N PRO A 324 -18.94 -9.38 12.72
CA PRO A 324 -18.23 -10.37 13.54
C PRO A 324 -18.63 -11.81 13.20
N GLU A 325 -19.92 -12.03 12.89
CA GLU A 325 -20.50 -13.34 12.60
C GLU A 325 -19.93 -13.95 11.32
N ASP A 326 -19.81 -13.14 10.26
CA ASP A 326 -19.34 -13.63 8.96
C ASP A 326 -17.83 -13.88 8.98
N PHE A 327 -17.06 -13.04 9.68
CA PHE A 327 -15.64 -13.31 9.93
C PHE A 327 -15.43 -14.56 10.81
N ALA A 328 -16.22 -14.74 11.86
CA ALA A 328 -16.18 -15.93 12.70
C ALA A 328 -16.49 -17.20 11.90
N LYS A 329 -17.51 -17.15 11.03
CA LYS A 329 -17.87 -18.27 10.11
C LYS A 329 -16.72 -18.59 9.16
N SER A 330 -16.09 -17.59 8.55
CA SER A 330 -14.97 -17.78 7.64
C SER A 330 -13.75 -18.35 8.35
N LEU A 331 -13.38 -17.80 9.51
CA LEU A 331 -12.28 -18.30 10.34
C LEU A 331 -12.54 -19.74 10.79
N ARG A 332 -13.76 -20.06 11.27
CA ARG A 332 -14.13 -21.42 11.64
C ARG A 332 -13.97 -22.40 10.48
N ALA A 333 -14.43 -22.03 9.28
CA ALA A 333 -14.31 -22.86 8.08
C ALA A 333 -12.84 -23.09 7.65
N MET A 334 -11.94 -22.15 7.94
CA MET A 334 -10.49 -22.29 7.66
C MET A 334 -9.78 -23.13 8.72
N LEU A 335 -10.11 -22.92 10.00
CA LEU A 335 -9.38 -23.54 11.12
C LEU A 335 -9.84 -24.97 11.44
N ALA A 336 -11.08 -25.33 11.11
CA ALA A 336 -11.64 -26.66 11.36
C ALA A 336 -11.08 -27.75 10.43
N ASP A 337 -10.59 -27.37 9.25
CA ASP A 337 -10.04 -28.29 8.25
C ASP A 337 -8.58 -27.92 7.93
N ARG A 338 -7.67 -28.67 8.54
CA ARG A 338 -6.23 -28.46 8.42
C ARG A 338 -5.72 -28.64 6.99
N GLU A 339 -6.21 -29.66 6.28
CA GLU A 339 -5.78 -29.97 4.92
C GLU A 339 -6.23 -28.86 3.95
N ARG A 340 -7.47 -28.41 4.10
CA ARG A 340 -8.00 -27.26 3.36
C ARG A 340 -7.18 -25.99 3.61
N LEU A 341 -6.84 -25.70 4.86
CA LEU A 341 -6.03 -24.54 5.21
C LEU A 341 -4.63 -24.63 4.58
N GLU A 342 -3.99 -25.79 4.61
CA GLU A 342 -2.71 -26.03 3.92
C GLU A 342 -2.83 -25.87 2.41
N GLY A 343 -3.95 -26.31 1.82
CA GLY A 343 -4.28 -26.06 0.40
C GLY A 343 -4.36 -24.57 0.06
N MET A 344 -5.07 -23.78 0.88
CA MET A 344 -5.17 -22.33 0.73
C MET A 344 -3.80 -21.65 0.85
N ARG A 345 -2.97 -22.09 1.77
CA ARG A 345 -1.61 -21.58 1.97
C ARG A 345 -0.72 -21.85 0.75
N ARG A 346 -0.79 -23.04 0.15
CA ARG A 346 -0.10 -23.35 -1.11
C ARG A 346 -0.58 -22.50 -2.27
N ALA A 347 -1.87 -22.26 -2.37
CA ALA A 347 -2.45 -21.39 -3.39
C ALA A 347 -1.99 -19.92 -3.23
N SER A 348 -1.81 -19.43 -2.00
CA SER A 348 -1.23 -18.13 -1.71
C SER A 348 0.18 -17.97 -2.29
N LEU A 349 1.05 -18.96 -2.13
CA LEU A 349 2.40 -18.95 -2.71
C LEU A 349 2.38 -18.88 -4.24
N GLN A 350 1.43 -19.56 -4.87
CA GLN A 350 1.26 -19.47 -6.33
C GLN A 350 0.80 -18.09 -6.76
N LYS A 351 -0.20 -17.54 -6.07
CA LYS A 351 -0.75 -16.20 -6.35
C LYS A 351 0.29 -15.09 -6.11
N ALA A 352 1.19 -15.26 -5.14
CA ALA A 352 2.26 -14.31 -4.84
C ALA A 352 3.15 -13.99 -6.06
N ARG A 353 3.30 -14.91 -7.00
CA ARG A 353 4.12 -14.73 -8.23
C ARG A 353 3.66 -13.55 -9.06
N ALA A 354 2.38 -13.22 -9.05
CA ALA A 354 1.84 -12.05 -9.75
C ALA A 354 2.37 -10.71 -9.18
N PHE A 355 2.90 -10.71 -7.97
CA PHE A 355 3.42 -9.54 -7.25
C PHE A 355 4.95 -9.49 -7.20
N ASN A 356 5.64 -10.23 -8.09
CA ASN A 356 7.10 -10.22 -8.16
C ASN A 356 7.63 -8.83 -8.54
N LEU A 357 8.41 -8.21 -7.67
CA LEU A 357 8.87 -6.82 -7.84
C LEU A 357 9.63 -6.57 -9.15
N PRO A 358 10.60 -7.40 -9.59
CA PRO A 358 11.26 -7.20 -10.87
C PRO A 358 10.32 -7.10 -12.07
N ASP A 359 9.24 -7.87 -12.09
CA ASP A 359 8.26 -7.83 -13.17
C ASP A 359 7.45 -6.53 -13.12
N ARG A 360 7.02 -6.11 -11.93
CA ARG A 360 6.30 -4.84 -11.74
C ARG A 360 7.17 -3.64 -12.08
N VAL A 361 8.46 -3.68 -11.75
CA VAL A 361 9.41 -2.63 -12.16
C VAL A 361 9.51 -2.55 -13.68
N ARG A 362 9.55 -3.68 -14.40
CA ARG A 362 9.54 -3.70 -15.89
C ARG A 362 8.26 -3.06 -16.45
N ASP A 363 7.09 -3.39 -15.88
CA ASP A 363 5.82 -2.77 -16.31
C ASP A 363 5.83 -1.24 -16.18
N TYR A 364 6.40 -0.73 -15.07
CA TYR A 364 6.61 0.71 -14.90
C TYR A 364 7.64 1.26 -15.87
N GLU A 365 8.76 0.58 -16.07
CA GLU A 365 9.83 0.98 -17.00
C GLU A 365 9.27 1.14 -18.43
N ASP A 366 8.51 0.16 -18.92
CA ASP A 366 7.88 0.20 -20.24
C ASP A 366 6.93 1.38 -20.36
N THR A 367 6.08 1.61 -19.33
CA THR A 367 5.15 2.74 -19.32
C THR A 367 5.87 4.09 -19.32
N LEU A 368 6.98 4.20 -18.58
CA LEU A 368 7.80 5.41 -18.53
C LEU A 368 8.54 5.66 -19.86
N ARG A 369 9.03 4.60 -20.53
CA ARG A 369 9.64 4.68 -21.88
C ARG A 369 8.63 5.13 -22.92
N GLU A 370 7.43 4.55 -22.92
CA GLU A 370 6.33 4.96 -23.82
C GLU A 370 5.95 6.43 -23.59
N ALA A 371 5.92 6.89 -22.36
CA ALA A 371 5.63 8.29 -22.05
C ALA A 371 6.75 9.23 -22.54
N ALA A 372 8.00 8.87 -22.33
CA ALA A 372 9.16 9.65 -22.76
C ALA A 372 9.28 9.75 -24.27
N SER A 373 8.83 8.74 -25.04
CA SER A 373 8.88 8.74 -26.50
C SER A 373 7.80 9.59 -27.18
N ARG A 374 6.85 10.15 -26.45
CA ARG A 374 5.77 11.01 -26.98
C ARG A 374 6.18 12.50 -27.10
N LEU A 375 7.44 12.81 -26.81
CA LEU A 375 8.05 14.10 -27.11
C LEU A 375 8.47 14.18 -28.57
#